data_d5318ec1fe230bc2268ffa27e465d742
#
_entry.id   d5318ec1fe230bc2268ffa27e465d742
#
_cell.length_a   1.000
_cell.length_b   1.000
_cell.length_c   1.000
_cell.angle_alpha   90.00
_cell.angle_beta   90.00
_cell.angle_gamma   90.00
#
_symmetry.space_group_name_H-M   'P 1'
#
loop_
_entity.id
_entity.type
_entity.pdbx_description
1 polymer ?
#
loop_
_entity_poly.entity_id
_entity_poly.type
_entity_poly.pdbx_seq_one_letter_code
_entity_poly.pdbx_strand_id
1 'polypeptide(L)'
;MKNLIVLIFCLTSLHINAQEVKPEFDGHKWEAPYALSIPNGWTIERFLIPISFAPQISYKGVEDIRFTPGWANIKTDEYWTYTFLWYLDGSPKTNAIIIAGNLKAYYSGLIKANSQSQKKTAENLIQVITSFKKVQTGKGDQKTFNGTIEMLDYMQQKPITLNCIVHLQYCLKENKTILFYELSPKPLTHNIWLSLNQLWLDFKCKKN
;
A
#
# COMPACT_ATOMS: atom_id res chain seq x y z
N MET A 1 16.70 35.25 -73.36
CA MET A 1 15.95 34.16 -72.71
C MET A 1 16.38 34.17 -71.25
N LYS A 2 15.52 34.64 -70.35
CA LYS A 2 15.80 34.74 -68.91
C LYS A 2 15.19 33.53 -68.21
N ASN A 3 16.04 32.67 -67.64
CA ASN A 3 15.60 31.51 -66.83
C ASN A 3 15.22 32.00 -65.43
N LEU A 4 13.95 31.90 -65.10
CA LEU A 4 13.40 32.15 -63.76
C LEU A 4 13.50 30.86 -62.94
N ILE A 5 14.38 30.78 -61.95
CA ILE A 5 14.50 29.70 -60.99
C ILE A 5 13.52 30.00 -59.83
N VAL A 6 12.42 29.24 -59.76
CA VAL A 6 11.50 29.30 -58.63
C VAL A 6 12.01 28.37 -57.55
N LEU A 7 12.48 28.92 -56.42
CA LEU A 7 12.90 28.22 -55.25
C LEU A 7 11.66 27.91 -54.39
N ILE A 8 11.18 26.66 -54.40
CA ILE A 8 10.07 26.20 -53.52
C ILE A 8 10.65 25.90 -52.14
N PHE A 9 10.37 26.77 -51.17
CA PHE A 9 10.69 26.57 -49.77
C PHE A 9 9.66 25.61 -49.14
N CYS A 10 9.97 24.31 -48.99
CA CYS A 10 9.17 23.38 -48.22
C CYS A 10 9.33 23.69 -46.72
N LEU A 11 8.33 24.37 -46.15
CA LEU A 11 8.19 24.52 -44.70
C LEU A 11 7.71 23.18 -44.11
N THR A 12 8.64 22.34 -43.66
CA THR A 12 8.33 21.20 -42.83
C THR A 12 8.06 21.70 -41.40
N SER A 13 6.78 21.80 -41.04
CA SER A 13 6.33 22.05 -39.67
C SER A 13 6.70 20.84 -38.80
N LEU A 14 7.77 20.98 -38.02
CA LEU A 14 8.12 20.05 -36.94
C LEU A 14 7.06 20.19 -35.85
N HIS A 15 6.07 19.29 -35.85
CA HIS A 15 5.20 19.11 -34.69
C HIS A 15 6.02 18.52 -33.53
N ILE A 16 6.54 19.39 -32.68
CA ILE A 16 7.12 18.99 -31.40
C ILE A 16 5.93 18.59 -30.52
N ASN A 17 5.63 17.28 -30.44
CA ASN A 17 4.76 16.75 -29.40
C ASN A 17 5.49 16.92 -28.08
N ALA A 18 5.26 18.03 -27.38
CA ALA A 18 5.61 18.16 -25.98
C ALA A 18 4.75 17.15 -25.22
N GLN A 19 5.29 15.98 -24.89
CA GLN A 19 4.67 15.10 -23.92
C GLN A 19 4.63 15.86 -22.61
N GLU A 20 3.43 16.24 -22.16
CA GLU A 20 3.22 16.70 -20.78
C GLU A 20 3.75 15.59 -19.85
N VAL A 21 4.90 15.83 -19.25
CA VAL A 21 5.42 14.98 -18.18
C VAL A 21 4.45 15.16 -17.00
N LYS A 22 3.57 14.20 -16.80
CA LYS A 22 2.72 14.20 -15.60
C LYS A 22 3.65 14.26 -14.39
N PRO A 23 3.41 15.18 -13.44
CA PRO A 23 4.25 15.26 -12.25
C PRO A 23 4.23 13.90 -11.54
N GLU A 24 5.41 13.44 -11.17
CA GLU A 24 5.56 12.22 -10.37
C GLU A 24 4.85 12.38 -9.02
N PHE A 25 4.17 11.33 -8.57
CA PHE A 25 3.47 11.35 -7.29
C PHE A 25 4.47 11.51 -6.13
N ASP A 26 4.34 12.60 -5.38
CA ASP A 26 5.10 12.85 -4.17
C ASP A 26 4.22 12.55 -2.94
N GLY A 27 4.43 11.37 -2.34
CA GLY A 27 3.66 10.93 -1.17
C GLY A 27 3.83 11.80 0.07
N HIS A 28 4.93 12.57 0.17
CA HIS A 28 5.16 13.51 1.28
C HIS A 28 4.35 14.78 1.13
N LYS A 29 4.12 15.23 -0.11
CA LYS A 29 3.31 16.43 -0.41
C LYS A 29 1.84 16.11 -0.62
N TRP A 30 1.51 14.84 -0.86
CA TRP A 30 0.12 14.47 -1.09
C TRP A 30 -0.75 14.69 0.16
N GLU A 31 -1.80 15.48 0.01
CA GLU A 31 -2.78 15.71 1.06
C GLU A 31 -3.89 14.68 1.00
N ALA A 32 -4.02 13.88 2.07
CA ALA A 32 -5.08 12.89 2.17
C ALA A 32 -6.46 13.58 2.21
N PRO A 33 -7.42 13.16 1.36
CA PRO A 33 -8.78 13.73 1.38
C PRO A 33 -9.64 13.18 2.53
N TYR A 34 -9.08 12.39 3.41
CA TYR A 34 -9.69 11.77 4.58
C TYR A 34 -8.94 12.17 5.86
N ALA A 35 -9.55 11.92 7.01
CA ALA A 35 -8.87 12.04 8.29
C ALA A 35 -8.35 10.67 8.75
N LEU A 36 -7.04 10.60 8.99
CA LEU A 36 -6.35 9.49 9.63
C LEU A 36 -5.25 10.09 10.50
N SER A 37 -5.31 9.89 11.80
CA SER A 37 -4.37 10.47 12.75
C SER A 37 -2.95 9.93 12.57
N ILE A 38 -1.99 10.70 13.07
CA ILE A 38 -0.58 10.31 13.16
C ILE A 38 -0.23 10.38 14.64
N PRO A 39 -0.17 9.26 15.35
CA PRO A 39 0.25 9.27 16.75
C PRO A 39 1.67 9.80 16.91
N ASN A 40 1.99 10.30 18.09
CA ASN A 40 3.31 10.84 18.37
C ASN A 40 4.41 9.78 18.11
N GLY A 41 5.45 10.17 17.38
CA GLY A 41 6.57 9.32 17.02
C GLY A 41 6.34 8.35 15.87
N TRP A 42 5.12 8.24 15.33
CA TRP A 42 4.85 7.41 14.16
C TRP A 42 5.32 8.10 12.87
N THR A 43 5.75 7.30 11.89
CA THR A 43 6.16 7.77 10.57
C THR A 43 5.15 7.39 9.50
N ILE A 44 5.21 8.08 8.36
CA ILE A 44 4.26 7.93 7.25
C ILE A 44 5.03 7.64 5.98
N GLU A 45 4.50 6.70 5.19
CA GLU A 45 4.87 6.54 3.78
C GLU A 45 3.60 6.44 2.93
N ARG A 46 3.67 6.96 1.69
CA ARG A 46 2.55 6.93 0.74
C ARG A 46 3.00 6.59 -0.64
N PHE A 47 2.25 5.71 -1.31
CA PHE A 47 2.53 5.21 -2.65
C PHE A 47 1.27 5.19 -3.50
N LEU A 48 1.44 5.28 -4.82
CA LEU A 48 0.35 4.97 -5.74
C LEU A 48 0.12 3.46 -5.82
N ILE A 49 -1.16 3.07 -5.98
CA ILE A 49 -1.55 1.71 -6.32
C ILE A 49 -1.92 1.69 -7.82
N PRO A 50 -1.39 0.74 -8.63
CA PRO A 50 -0.58 -0.41 -8.25
C PRO A 50 0.83 -0.01 -7.80
N ILE A 51 1.30 -0.68 -6.74
CA ILE A 51 2.60 -0.44 -6.15
C ILE A 51 3.68 -1.05 -7.05
N SER A 52 4.80 -0.35 -7.22
CA SER A 52 5.87 -0.74 -8.17
C SER A 52 6.41 -2.16 -7.95
N PHE A 53 6.53 -2.61 -6.70
CA PHE A 53 7.01 -3.95 -6.37
C PHE A 53 5.92 -5.04 -6.40
N ALA A 54 4.64 -4.65 -6.55
CA ALA A 54 3.49 -5.57 -6.61
C ALA A 54 2.50 -5.16 -7.73
N PRO A 55 2.94 -5.03 -9.00
CA PRO A 55 2.12 -4.51 -10.10
C PRO A 55 0.92 -5.40 -10.47
N GLN A 56 0.89 -6.64 -10.02
CA GLN A 56 -0.22 -7.57 -10.19
C GLN A 56 -1.44 -7.25 -9.31
N ILE A 57 -1.33 -6.35 -8.34
CA ILE A 57 -2.46 -5.82 -7.60
C ILE A 57 -3.21 -4.85 -8.51
N SER A 58 -4.36 -5.27 -9.03
CA SER A 58 -5.12 -4.57 -10.07
C SER A 58 -5.91 -3.35 -9.57
N TYR A 59 -5.78 -2.98 -8.30
CA TYR A 59 -6.44 -1.81 -7.74
C TYR A 59 -5.80 -0.51 -8.21
N LYS A 60 -6.56 0.60 -8.09
CA LYS A 60 -6.06 1.96 -8.30
C LYS A 60 -6.36 2.79 -7.07
N GLY A 61 -5.46 3.66 -6.71
CA GLY A 61 -5.61 4.52 -5.53
C GLY A 61 -4.30 4.90 -4.89
N VAL A 62 -4.31 5.08 -3.58
CA VAL A 62 -3.14 5.42 -2.77
C VAL A 62 -3.06 4.47 -1.59
N GLU A 63 -1.87 3.98 -1.31
CA GLU A 63 -1.50 3.37 -0.04
C GLU A 63 -0.96 4.43 0.90
N ASP A 64 -1.43 4.43 2.14
CA ASP A 64 -1.01 5.34 3.20
C ASP A 64 -0.62 4.51 4.44
N ILE A 65 0.68 4.41 4.73
CA ILE A 65 1.23 3.58 5.79
C ILE A 65 1.50 4.40 7.04
N ARG A 66 1.32 3.80 8.22
CA ARG A 66 1.67 4.34 9.53
C ARG A 66 2.52 3.34 10.28
N PHE A 67 3.80 3.63 10.42
CA PHE A 67 4.74 2.80 11.16
C PHE A 67 4.82 3.23 12.62
N THR A 68 4.77 2.28 13.55
CA THR A 68 5.07 2.54 14.96
C THR A 68 6.53 2.98 15.13
N PRO A 69 6.89 3.71 16.20
CA PRO A 69 8.27 4.13 16.43
C PRO A 69 9.29 3.00 16.47
N GLY A 70 8.86 1.83 16.93
CA GLY A 70 9.72 0.64 17.07
C GLY A 70 9.60 -0.38 15.95
N TRP A 71 8.87 -0.10 14.87
CA TRP A 71 8.55 -1.10 13.84
C TRP A 71 9.75 -1.84 13.24
N ALA A 72 10.90 -1.20 13.13
CA ALA A 72 12.14 -1.79 12.60
C ALA A 72 13.10 -2.28 13.72
N ASN A 73 12.74 -2.11 14.99
CA ASN A 73 13.60 -2.46 16.12
C ASN A 73 13.17 -3.78 16.76
N ILE A 74 13.92 -4.85 16.50
CA ILE A 74 13.64 -6.22 17.00
C ILE A 74 13.56 -6.29 18.54
N LYS A 75 14.13 -5.33 19.26
CA LYS A 75 14.15 -5.32 20.73
C LYS A 75 12.85 -4.73 21.33
N THR A 76 11.92 -4.30 20.53
CA THR A 76 10.66 -3.70 20.97
C THR A 76 9.48 -4.62 20.66
N ASP A 77 8.36 -4.41 21.37
CA ASP A 77 7.09 -5.07 21.08
C ASP A 77 6.46 -4.58 19.78
N GLU A 78 6.95 -3.48 19.24
CA GLU A 78 6.45 -2.85 18.01
C GLU A 78 7.12 -3.38 16.75
N TYR A 79 8.10 -4.30 16.86
CA TYR A 79 8.76 -4.88 15.70
C TYR A 79 7.77 -5.47 14.71
N TRP A 80 7.86 -5.10 13.41
CA TRP A 80 6.91 -5.43 12.36
C TRP A 80 5.45 -5.07 12.70
N THR A 81 5.25 -4.02 13.50
CA THR A 81 3.93 -3.53 13.88
C THR A 81 3.66 -2.21 13.17
N TYR A 82 2.62 -2.17 12.36
CA TYR A 82 2.22 -1.00 11.59
C TYR A 82 0.80 -1.15 11.06
N THR A 83 0.25 -0.07 10.52
CA THR A 83 -1.00 -0.09 9.77
C THR A 83 -0.77 0.46 8.38
N PHE A 84 -1.58 0.04 7.42
CA PHE A 84 -1.70 0.75 6.15
C PHE A 84 -3.14 0.79 5.68
N LEU A 85 -3.45 1.84 4.96
CA LEU A 85 -4.75 2.09 4.38
C LEU A 85 -4.61 2.11 2.87
N TRP A 86 -5.42 1.31 2.17
CA TRP A 86 -5.61 1.45 0.74
C TRP A 86 -6.87 2.29 0.47
N TYR A 87 -6.66 3.50 -0.04
CA TYR A 87 -7.71 4.42 -0.49
C TYR A 87 -7.97 4.18 -1.97
N LEU A 88 -8.92 3.29 -2.28
CA LEU A 88 -9.13 2.73 -3.60
C LEU A 88 -10.23 3.44 -4.39
N ASP A 89 -10.02 3.57 -5.69
CA ASP A 89 -11.01 4.12 -6.62
C ASP A 89 -12.18 3.15 -6.80
N GLY A 90 -13.41 3.68 -6.68
CA GLY A 90 -14.63 2.91 -6.90
C GLY A 90 -14.90 1.84 -5.85
N SER A 91 -15.54 0.75 -6.30
CA SER A 91 -15.96 -0.37 -5.44
C SER A 91 -15.39 -1.70 -5.96
N PRO A 92 -14.07 -1.92 -5.86
CA PRO A 92 -13.48 -3.17 -6.33
C PRO A 92 -14.00 -4.37 -5.53
N LYS A 93 -14.11 -5.52 -6.20
CA LYS A 93 -14.47 -6.77 -5.52
C LYS A 93 -13.46 -7.07 -4.42
N THR A 94 -13.98 -7.37 -3.22
CA THR A 94 -13.15 -7.65 -2.04
C THR A 94 -13.78 -8.77 -1.21
N ASN A 95 -12.99 -9.81 -0.94
CA ASN A 95 -13.31 -10.91 -0.05
C ASN A 95 -12.01 -11.51 0.52
N ALA A 96 -12.11 -12.49 1.41
CA ALA A 96 -10.95 -13.10 2.07
C ALA A 96 -9.92 -13.67 1.07
N ILE A 97 -10.37 -14.29 -0.02
CA ILE A 97 -9.49 -14.88 -1.04
C ILE A 97 -8.72 -13.79 -1.79
N ILE A 98 -9.40 -12.71 -2.17
CA ILE A 98 -8.79 -11.57 -2.88
C ILE A 98 -7.79 -10.85 -1.97
N ILE A 99 -8.15 -10.63 -0.70
CA ILE A 99 -7.25 -10.04 0.31
C ILE A 99 -5.99 -10.91 0.46
N ALA A 100 -6.15 -12.22 0.62
CA ALA A 100 -5.03 -13.15 0.72
C ALA A 100 -4.12 -13.08 -0.52
N GLY A 101 -4.70 -13.11 -1.72
CA GLY A 101 -3.95 -13.01 -2.98
C GLY A 101 -3.17 -11.71 -3.11
N ASN A 102 -3.80 -10.58 -2.80
CA ASN A 102 -3.15 -9.26 -2.86
C ASN A 102 -2.02 -9.13 -1.84
N LEU A 103 -2.22 -9.59 -0.60
CA LEU A 103 -1.17 -9.54 0.41
C LEU A 103 -0.03 -10.53 0.11
N LYS A 104 -0.32 -11.69 -0.47
CA LYS A 104 0.72 -12.59 -0.99
C LYS A 104 1.58 -11.87 -2.05
N ALA A 105 0.94 -11.21 -2.99
CA ALA A 105 1.62 -10.45 -4.05
C ALA A 105 2.46 -9.30 -3.46
N TYR A 106 1.86 -8.52 -2.55
CA TYR A 106 2.47 -7.39 -1.86
C TYR A 106 3.77 -7.81 -1.15
N TYR A 107 3.69 -8.78 -0.23
CA TYR A 107 4.84 -9.20 0.56
C TYR A 107 5.88 -9.96 -0.25
N SER A 108 5.48 -10.72 -1.27
CA SER A 108 6.44 -11.34 -2.20
C SER A 108 7.26 -10.29 -2.94
N GLY A 109 6.62 -9.23 -3.42
CA GLY A 109 7.29 -8.13 -4.09
C GLY A 109 8.17 -7.30 -3.15
N LEU A 110 7.68 -6.99 -1.94
CA LEU A 110 8.42 -6.26 -0.91
C LEU A 110 9.71 -6.99 -0.52
N ILE A 111 9.62 -8.30 -0.24
CA ILE A 111 10.77 -9.12 0.11
C ILE A 111 11.77 -9.14 -1.04
N LYS A 112 11.31 -9.36 -2.28
CA LYS A 112 12.17 -9.37 -3.46
C LYS A 112 12.92 -8.05 -3.63
N ALA A 113 12.23 -6.91 -3.52
CA ALA A 113 12.82 -5.58 -3.65
C ALA A 113 13.91 -5.34 -2.58
N ASN A 114 13.65 -5.72 -1.33
CA ASN A 114 14.60 -5.53 -0.23
C ASN A 114 15.75 -6.56 -0.24
N SER A 115 15.55 -7.78 -0.77
CA SER A 115 16.59 -8.80 -0.89
C SER A 115 17.58 -8.51 -2.02
N GLN A 116 17.12 -7.96 -3.14
CA GLN A 116 17.98 -7.58 -4.27
C GLN A 116 18.97 -6.49 -3.89
N SER A 117 18.59 -5.53 -3.07
CA SER A 117 19.47 -4.47 -2.57
C SER A 117 20.63 -5.01 -1.73
N GLN A 118 20.51 -6.21 -1.15
CA GLN A 118 21.49 -6.84 -0.29
C GLN A 118 22.41 -7.86 -1.01
N LYS A 119 22.37 -7.97 -2.36
CA LYS A 119 23.14 -8.94 -3.18
C LYS A 119 23.01 -10.40 -2.69
N LYS A 120 21.90 -10.77 -2.08
CA LYS A 120 21.66 -12.14 -1.61
C LYS A 120 20.97 -12.95 -2.69
N THR A 121 21.49 -14.15 -2.95
CA THR A 121 20.95 -15.06 -3.96
C THR A 121 19.52 -15.46 -3.61
N ALA A 122 18.63 -15.30 -4.58
CA ALA A 122 17.18 -15.54 -4.43
C ALA A 122 16.79 -17.03 -4.25
N GLU A 123 17.76 -17.92 -4.15
CA GLU A 123 17.55 -19.37 -4.26
C GLU A 123 16.86 -20.04 -3.05
N ASN A 124 16.71 -19.32 -1.93
CA ASN A 124 16.06 -19.82 -0.71
C ASN A 124 15.03 -18.82 -0.13
N LEU A 125 14.33 -18.05 -0.96
CA LEU A 125 13.28 -17.17 -0.45
C LEU A 125 12.11 -18.01 0.08
N ILE A 126 11.83 -17.87 1.38
CA ILE A 126 10.65 -18.44 2.02
C ILE A 126 9.42 -17.94 1.23
N GLN A 127 8.62 -18.88 0.75
CA GLN A 127 7.40 -18.55 0.04
C GLN A 127 6.43 -17.82 0.97
N VAL A 128 5.87 -16.70 0.52
CA VAL A 128 4.82 -16.00 1.27
C VAL A 128 3.55 -16.85 1.25
N ILE A 129 3.04 -17.17 2.44
CA ILE A 129 1.78 -17.89 2.65
C ILE A 129 0.81 -16.94 3.36
N THR A 130 -0.40 -16.84 2.84
CA THR A 130 -1.44 -15.98 3.41
C THR A 130 -2.72 -16.77 3.63
N SER A 131 -3.37 -16.57 4.77
CA SER A 131 -4.63 -17.18 5.12
C SER A 131 -5.56 -16.17 5.74
N PHE A 132 -6.73 -15.94 5.16
CA PHE A 132 -7.72 -14.95 5.63
C PHE A 132 -9.11 -15.55 5.69
N LYS A 133 -9.90 -15.10 6.66
CA LYS A 133 -11.33 -15.42 6.78
C LYS A 133 -12.11 -14.18 7.18
N LYS A 134 -13.39 -14.12 6.75
CA LYS A 134 -14.33 -13.13 7.26
C LYS A 134 -14.64 -13.48 8.72
N VAL A 135 -14.67 -12.46 9.55
CA VAL A 135 -15.02 -12.57 10.98
C VAL A 135 -16.26 -11.73 11.31
N GLN A 136 -16.66 -11.66 12.57
CA GLN A 136 -17.67 -10.74 13.03
C GLN A 136 -17.29 -9.31 12.66
N THR A 137 -18.24 -8.59 12.08
CA THR A 137 -17.99 -7.22 11.61
C THR A 137 -17.78 -6.28 12.78
N GLY A 138 -16.65 -5.59 12.77
CA GLY A 138 -16.27 -4.58 13.75
C GLY A 138 -17.14 -3.31 13.65
N LYS A 139 -17.03 -2.45 14.65
CA LYS A 139 -17.75 -1.17 14.67
C LYS A 139 -17.21 -0.27 13.55
N GLY A 140 -18.11 0.25 12.72
CA GLY A 140 -17.75 1.12 11.58
C GLY A 140 -17.44 0.39 10.29
N ASP A 141 -17.27 -0.94 10.32
CA ASP A 141 -16.95 -1.75 9.15
C ASP A 141 -18.19 -2.11 8.33
N GLN A 142 -17.97 -2.32 7.04
CA GLN A 142 -18.90 -3.09 6.19
C GLN A 142 -18.61 -4.59 6.28
N LYS A 143 -17.32 -4.93 6.40
CA LYS A 143 -16.84 -6.30 6.63
C LYS A 143 -15.50 -6.23 7.36
N THR A 144 -15.27 -7.21 8.23
CA THR A 144 -13.99 -7.42 8.90
C THR A 144 -13.43 -8.78 8.52
N PHE A 145 -12.12 -8.84 8.31
CA PHE A 145 -11.41 -10.08 8.07
C PHE A 145 -10.23 -10.17 9.04
N ASN A 146 -9.84 -11.39 9.39
CA ASN A 146 -8.55 -11.62 10.03
C ASN A 146 -7.81 -12.76 9.35
N GLY A 147 -6.51 -12.80 9.54
CA GLY A 147 -5.66 -13.80 8.94
C GLY A 147 -4.22 -13.68 9.37
N THR A 148 -3.39 -14.45 8.67
CA THR A 148 -1.94 -14.49 8.88
C THR A 148 -1.19 -14.34 7.57
N ILE A 149 0.03 -13.81 7.67
CA ILE A 149 1.00 -13.70 6.59
C ILE A 149 2.29 -14.32 7.11
N GLU A 150 2.64 -15.48 6.57
CA GLU A 150 3.91 -16.14 6.84
C GLU A 150 4.90 -15.77 5.75
N MET A 151 6.06 -15.25 6.12
CA MET A 151 7.01 -14.71 5.16
C MET A 151 8.45 -14.71 5.69
N LEU A 152 9.39 -14.32 4.84
CA LEU A 152 10.74 -13.97 5.26
C LEU A 152 10.74 -12.56 5.87
N ASP A 153 11.17 -12.45 7.11
CA ASP A 153 11.65 -11.19 7.67
C ASP A 153 12.97 -10.81 6.98
N TYR A 154 12.90 -9.88 6.04
CA TYR A 154 14.08 -9.48 5.28
C TYR A 154 15.10 -8.68 6.13
N MET A 155 14.70 -8.15 7.29
CA MET A 155 15.62 -7.46 8.20
C MET A 155 16.46 -8.46 9.02
N GLN A 156 15.83 -9.52 9.53
CA GLN A 156 16.51 -10.54 10.35
C GLN A 156 16.88 -11.81 9.59
N GLN A 157 16.43 -11.95 8.33
CA GLN A 157 16.66 -13.15 7.50
C GLN A 157 16.14 -14.44 8.14
N LYS A 158 14.96 -14.36 8.76
CA LYS A 158 14.29 -15.47 9.47
C LYS A 158 12.81 -15.51 9.09
N PRO A 159 12.15 -16.67 9.23
CA PRO A 159 10.70 -16.73 9.10
C PRO A 159 10.02 -15.83 10.14
N ILE A 160 8.96 -15.14 9.72
CA ILE A 160 8.08 -14.38 10.59
C ILE A 160 6.63 -14.63 10.19
N THR A 161 5.73 -14.63 11.16
CA THR A 161 4.29 -14.64 10.94
C THR A 161 3.70 -13.34 11.47
N LEU A 162 3.05 -12.58 10.60
CA LEU A 162 2.26 -11.42 10.98
C LEU A 162 0.80 -11.85 11.13
N ASN A 163 0.18 -11.50 12.25
CA ASN A 163 -1.26 -11.46 12.37
C ASN A 163 -1.77 -10.19 11.67
N CYS A 164 -2.94 -10.28 11.06
CA CYS A 164 -3.52 -9.16 10.33
C CYS A 164 -5.02 -9.08 10.55
N ILE A 165 -5.51 -7.87 10.87
CA ILE A 165 -6.93 -7.52 10.85
C ILE A 165 -7.15 -6.59 9.66
N VAL A 166 -8.24 -6.81 8.91
CA VAL A 166 -8.58 -5.99 7.74
C VAL A 166 -9.99 -5.47 7.90
N HIS A 167 -10.12 -4.15 7.88
CA HIS A 167 -11.38 -3.43 7.91
C HIS A 167 -11.76 -2.96 6.52
N LEU A 168 -12.97 -3.23 6.10
CA LEU A 168 -13.53 -2.74 4.85
C LEU A 168 -14.61 -1.70 5.14
N GLN A 169 -14.49 -0.51 4.54
CA GLN A 169 -15.48 0.55 4.57
C GLN A 169 -15.65 1.18 3.18
N TYR A 170 -16.83 1.77 2.92
CA TYR A 170 -17.09 2.54 1.71
C TYR A 170 -17.32 4.01 2.05
N CYS A 171 -16.52 4.88 1.46
CA CYS A 171 -16.75 6.32 1.44
C CYS A 171 -17.62 6.65 0.22
N LEU A 172 -18.93 6.45 0.35
CA LEU A 172 -19.86 6.47 -0.78
C LEU A 172 -19.89 7.82 -1.51
N LYS A 173 -19.81 8.95 -0.79
CA LYS A 173 -19.83 10.28 -1.38
C LYS A 173 -18.61 10.56 -2.25
N GLU A 174 -17.48 9.98 -1.89
CA GLU A 174 -16.20 10.09 -2.57
C GLU A 174 -16.00 9.01 -3.65
N ASN A 175 -16.94 8.04 -3.74
CA ASN A 175 -16.81 6.83 -4.55
C ASN A 175 -15.48 6.10 -4.31
N LYS A 176 -15.19 5.85 -3.02
CA LYS A 176 -13.95 5.20 -2.59
C LYS A 176 -14.22 3.99 -1.71
N THR A 177 -13.37 2.99 -1.87
CA THR A 177 -13.29 1.82 -0.98
C THR A 177 -12.06 1.94 -0.11
N ILE A 178 -12.23 1.72 1.17
CA ILE A 178 -11.16 1.73 2.16
C ILE A 178 -10.91 0.30 2.62
N LEU A 179 -9.66 -0.13 2.48
CA LEU A 179 -9.14 -1.32 3.13
C LEU A 179 -8.08 -0.86 4.12
N PHE A 180 -8.37 -0.98 5.40
CA PHE A 180 -7.43 -0.65 6.46
C PHE A 180 -6.89 -1.93 7.07
N TYR A 181 -5.58 -2.03 7.16
CA TYR A 181 -4.84 -3.20 7.61
C TYR A 181 -4.11 -2.88 8.90
N GLU A 182 -4.33 -3.69 9.91
CA GLU A 182 -3.56 -3.71 11.16
C GLU A 182 -2.64 -4.93 11.14
N LEU A 183 -1.36 -4.76 11.42
CA LEU A 183 -0.36 -5.83 11.34
C LEU A 183 0.56 -5.84 12.55
N SER A 184 0.79 -7.02 13.08
CA SER A 184 1.78 -7.26 14.13
C SER A 184 2.11 -8.75 14.23
N PRO A 185 3.32 -9.16 14.58
CA PRO A 185 3.63 -10.54 14.94
C PRO A 185 3.07 -10.94 16.32
N LYS A 186 2.62 -9.97 17.11
CA LYS A 186 2.06 -10.22 18.44
C LYS A 186 0.70 -10.92 18.35
N PRO A 187 0.36 -11.80 19.31
CA PRO A 187 -0.97 -12.40 19.35
C PRO A 187 -2.05 -11.34 19.51
N LEU A 188 -3.27 -11.58 18.97
CA LEU A 188 -4.38 -10.61 18.97
C LEU A 188 -4.82 -10.15 20.38
N THR A 189 -4.39 -10.84 21.42
CA THR A 189 -4.63 -10.46 22.82
C THR A 189 -3.62 -9.45 23.38
N HIS A 190 -2.56 -9.11 22.61
CA HIS A 190 -1.55 -8.17 23.04
C HIS A 190 -2.04 -6.73 22.94
N ASN A 191 -1.66 -5.87 23.91
CA ASN A 191 -2.12 -4.48 24.00
C ASN A 191 -1.79 -3.60 22.78
N ILE A 192 -0.79 -3.98 22.00
CA ILE A 192 -0.41 -3.21 20.79
C ILE A 192 -1.58 -3.06 19.81
N TRP A 193 -2.49 -4.03 19.76
CA TRP A 193 -3.67 -4.01 18.90
C TRP A 193 -4.65 -2.89 19.26
N LEU A 194 -4.65 -2.44 20.52
CA LEU A 194 -5.48 -1.27 20.93
C LEU A 194 -5.04 0.00 20.22
N SER A 195 -3.71 0.20 20.09
CA SER A 195 -3.16 1.37 19.38
C SER A 195 -3.43 1.31 17.88
N LEU A 196 -3.32 0.13 17.25
CA LEU A 196 -3.62 -0.06 15.84
C LEU A 196 -5.10 0.19 15.56
N ASN A 197 -5.98 -0.42 16.35
CA ASN A 197 -7.43 -0.30 16.20
C ASN A 197 -7.92 1.13 16.47
N GLN A 198 -7.28 1.88 17.37
CA GLN A 198 -7.64 3.27 17.63
C GLN A 198 -7.51 4.13 16.37
N LEU A 199 -6.48 3.89 15.54
CA LEU A 199 -6.34 4.59 14.26
C LEU A 199 -7.51 4.33 13.32
N TRP A 200 -7.99 3.08 13.28
CA TRP A 200 -9.18 2.74 12.50
C TRP A 200 -10.44 3.42 13.04
N LEU A 201 -10.64 3.42 14.35
CA LEU A 201 -11.80 4.05 14.98
C LEU A 201 -11.84 5.58 14.78
N ASP A 202 -10.66 6.20 14.63
CA ASP A 202 -10.53 7.63 14.37
C ASP A 202 -10.63 8.00 12.88
N PHE A 203 -10.59 7.01 11.98
CA PHE A 203 -10.70 7.23 10.54
C PHE A 203 -12.05 7.86 10.15
N LYS A 204 -12.00 8.85 9.25
CA LYS A 204 -13.19 9.47 8.65
C LYS A 204 -12.98 9.68 7.16
N CYS A 205 -14.00 9.39 6.35
CA CYS A 205 -13.98 9.52 4.89
C CYS A 205 -13.67 10.95 4.39
N LYS A 206 -13.99 11.97 5.18
CA LYS A 206 -13.63 13.36 4.87
C LYS A 206 -12.79 13.95 5.97
N LYS A 207 -11.86 14.81 5.57
CA LYS A 207 -11.19 15.75 6.44
C LYS A 207 -12.22 16.86 6.78
N ASN A 208 -12.46 17.09 8.05
CA ASN A 208 -13.31 18.22 8.51
C ASN A 208 -12.56 19.53 8.28
#